data_cfbdc09885b8ade7f81168a848a712ad
#
_entry.id   cfbdc09885b8ade7f81168a848a712ad
#
_cell.length_a   1.000
_cell.length_b   1.000
_cell.length_c   1.000
_cell.angle_alpha   90.00
_cell.angle_beta   90.00
_cell.angle_gamma   90.00
#
_symmetry.space_group_name_H-M   'P 1'
#
loop_
_entity.id
_entity.type
_entity.pdbx_description
1 polymer ?
#
loop_
_entity_poly.entity_id
_entity_poly.type
_entity_poly.pdbx_seq_one_letter_code
_entity_poly.pdbx_strand_id
1 'polypeptide(L)'
;MGNVDATQRAGVLFIDFATQRRTRVDVRAELRHDELLLARNPGAQFMLYLHVDRVFPNCGRYIHHVERMEQSAFIPDGHGAAPVPGWKRTDRARDVLPANDPATTT
;
A
#
# COMPACT_ATOMS: atom_id res chain seq x y z
N MET A 1 9.32 3.22 1.62
CA MET A 1 9.85 2.26 0.63
C MET A 1 11.37 2.25 0.45
N GLY A 2 12.11 3.18 1.03
CA GLY A 2 13.58 3.21 0.93
C GLY A 2 14.29 1.91 1.34
N ASN A 3 13.79 1.20 2.35
CA ASN A 3 14.35 -0.10 2.75
C ASN A 3 14.15 -1.20 1.69
N VAL A 4 13.00 -1.19 1.01
CA VAL A 4 12.72 -2.14 -0.08
C VAL A 4 13.62 -1.87 -1.27
N ASP A 5 13.80 -0.60 -1.63
CA ASP A 5 14.68 -0.20 -2.72
C ASP A 5 16.14 -0.60 -2.45
N ALA A 6 16.61 -0.42 -1.21
CA ALA A 6 17.97 -0.76 -0.82
C ALA A 6 18.23 -2.26 -0.68
N THR A 7 17.30 -3.03 -0.11
CA THR A 7 17.51 -4.46 0.22
C THR A 7 16.84 -5.42 -0.75
N GLN A 8 15.84 -4.96 -1.48
CA GLN A 8 14.97 -5.75 -2.36
C GLN A 8 14.27 -6.93 -1.64
N ARG A 9 14.13 -6.85 -0.32
CA ARG A 9 13.47 -7.86 0.50
C ARG A 9 12.29 -7.27 1.24
N ALA A 10 11.20 -8.05 1.31
CA ALA A 10 10.02 -7.70 2.07
C ALA A 10 9.30 -8.94 2.60
N GLY A 11 8.55 -8.75 3.67
CA GLY A 11 7.56 -9.71 4.13
C GLY A 11 6.18 -9.12 3.93
N VAL A 12 5.28 -9.90 3.33
CA VAL A 12 3.88 -9.53 3.14
C VAL A 12 3.03 -10.37 4.07
N LEU A 13 2.12 -9.74 4.77
CA LEU A 13 1.21 -10.41 5.67
C LEU A 13 -0.22 -10.22 5.14
N PHE A 14 -0.84 -11.34 4.77
CA PHE A 14 -2.25 -11.37 4.41
C PHE A 14 -3.06 -11.78 5.64
N ILE A 15 -4.06 -10.99 5.97
CA ILE A 15 -4.92 -11.23 7.13
C ILE A 15 -6.37 -11.30 6.68
N ASP A 16 -7.02 -12.42 6.95
CA ASP A 16 -8.46 -12.57 6.83
C ASP A 16 -9.09 -12.39 8.22
N PHE A 17 -9.69 -11.24 8.46
CA PHE A 17 -10.30 -10.93 9.75
C PHE A 17 -11.58 -11.70 10.02
N ALA A 18 -12.29 -12.16 9.01
CA ALA A 18 -13.51 -12.93 9.17
C ALA A 18 -13.21 -14.37 9.63
N THR A 19 -12.16 -14.98 9.10
CA THR A 19 -11.75 -16.34 9.44
C THR A 19 -10.60 -16.40 10.45
N GLN A 20 -10.04 -15.25 10.82
CA GLN A 20 -8.87 -15.13 11.70
C GLN A 20 -7.65 -15.90 11.20
N ARG A 21 -7.48 -15.97 9.88
CA ARG A 21 -6.33 -16.58 9.23
C ARG A 21 -5.28 -15.55 8.84
N ARG A 22 -4.06 -15.98 8.91
CA ARG A 22 -2.91 -15.14 8.60
C ARG A 22 -1.88 -15.93 7.81
N THR A 23 -1.49 -15.38 6.65
CA THR A 23 -0.47 -15.99 5.78
C THR A 23 0.67 -15.01 5.58
N ARG A 24 1.88 -15.46 5.83
CA ARG A 24 3.08 -14.70 5.54
C ARG A 24 3.69 -15.13 4.22
N VAL A 25 4.12 -14.15 3.44
CA VAL A 25 4.82 -14.35 2.17
C VAL A 25 6.14 -13.60 2.24
N ASP A 26 7.24 -14.32 2.18
CA ASP A 26 8.56 -13.72 2.03
C ASP A 26 8.85 -13.52 0.54
N VAL A 27 9.23 -12.32 0.17
CA VAL A 27 9.38 -11.92 -1.24
C VAL A 27 10.68 -11.17 -1.48
N ARG A 28 11.13 -11.23 -2.73
CA ARG A 28 12.01 -10.23 -3.30
C ARG A 28 11.13 -9.19 -3.97
N ALA A 29 11.29 -7.94 -3.59
CA ALA A 29 10.45 -6.84 -4.03
C ALA A 29 11.21 -5.90 -4.97
N GLU A 30 10.53 -5.44 -6.02
CA GLU A 30 11.06 -4.51 -7.00
C GLU A 30 10.07 -3.36 -7.20
N LEU A 31 10.54 -2.12 -7.05
CA LEU A 31 9.76 -0.92 -7.33
C LEU A 31 9.82 -0.62 -8.83
N ARG A 32 8.65 -0.41 -9.44
CA ARG A 32 8.52 -0.03 -10.85
C ARG A 32 7.52 1.11 -11.03
N HIS A 33 7.78 1.93 -12.02
CA HIS A 33 6.91 3.01 -12.48
C HIS A 33 6.35 2.66 -13.87
N ASP A 34 5.53 1.60 -13.93
CA ASP A 34 4.85 1.19 -15.15
C ASP A 34 3.65 2.11 -15.41
N GLU A 35 3.75 2.97 -16.42
CA GLU A 35 2.74 3.98 -16.73
C GLU A 35 1.38 3.39 -17.07
N LEU A 36 1.34 2.24 -17.75
CA LEU A 36 0.07 1.58 -18.12
C LEU A 36 -0.65 1.02 -16.89
N LEU A 37 0.10 0.41 -15.98
CA LEU A 37 -0.46 -0.13 -14.75
C LEU A 37 -0.85 0.98 -13.76
N LEU A 38 -0.05 2.05 -13.68
CA LEU A 38 -0.37 3.21 -12.84
C LEU A 38 -1.63 3.92 -13.33
N ALA A 39 -1.84 4.03 -14.63
CA ALA A 39 -3.05 4.63 -15.21
C ALA A 39 -4.32 3.85 -14.86
N ARG A 40 -4.23 2.54 -14.67
CA ARG A 40 -5.35 1.67 -14.28
C ARG A 40 -5.64 1.68 -12.77
N ASN A 41 -4.75 2.25 -11.98
CA ASN A 41 -4.85 2.28 -10.52
C ASN A 41 -4.79 3.74 -10.02
N PRO A 42 -5.93 4.46 -10.03
CA PRO A 42 -5.97 5.87 -9.62
C PRO A 42 -5.38 6.11 -8.25
N GLY A 43 -4.49 7.10 -8.14
CA GLY A 43 -3.81 7.44 -6.89
C GLY A 43 -2.56 6.61 -6.58
N ALA A 44 -2.24 5.59 -7.39
CA ALA A 44 -1.00 4.85 -7.23
C ALA A 44 0.21 5.69 -7.67
N GLN A 45 1.27 5.66 -6.88
CA GLN A 45 2.52 6.40 -7.14
C GLN A 45 3.59 5.52 -7.80
N PHE A 46 3.55 4.22 -7.55
CA PHE A 46 4.46 3.22 -8.09
C PHE A 46 3.81 1.84 -8.04
N MET A 47 4.42 0.88 -8.73
CA MET A 47 4.06 -0.53 -8.66
C MET A 47 5.14 -1.30 -7.90
N LEU A 48 4.71 -2.24 -7.09
CA LEU A 48 5.58 -3.14 -6.36
C LEU A 48 5.42 -4.56 -6.93
N TYR A 49 6.47 -5.05 -7.57
CA TYR A 49 6.53 -6.42 -8.08
C TYR A 49 7.13 -7.33 -7.03
N LEU A 50 6.40 -8.38 -6.69
CA LEU A 50 6.77 -9.32 -5.63
C LEU A 50 7.10 -10.68 -6.25
N HIS A 51 8.38 -11.07 -6.16
CA HIS A 51 8.83 -12.41 -6.51
C HIS A 51 8.77 -13.26 -5.24
N VAL A 52 7.87 -14.22 -5.21
CA VAL A 52 7.59 -15.02 -4.01
C VAL A 52 8.68 -16.05 -3.78
N ASP A 53 9.29 -16.03 -2.60
CA ASP A 53 10.28 -17.01 -2.16
C ASP A 53 9.66 -18.11 -1.30
N ARG A 54 8.85 -17.72 -0.30
CA ARG A 54 8.18 -18.63 0.62
C ARG A 54 6.80 -18.15 0.99
N VAL A 55 5.89 -19.12 1.17
CA VAL A 55 4.54 -18.89 1.68
C VAL A 55 4.31 -19.83 2.85
N PHE A 56 3.87 -19.30 3.98
CA PHE A 56 3.58 -20.13 5.15
C PHE A 56 2.50 -19.51 6.04
N PRO A 57 1.71 -20.35 6.73
CA PRO A 57 0.70 -19.85 7.64
C PRO A 57 1.34 -19.30 8.91
N ASN A 58 0.80 -18.19 9.41
CA ASN A 58 1.13 -17.65 10.72
C ASN A 58 0.00 -17.94 11.71
N CYS A 59 0.33 -17.92 13.02
CA CYS A 59 -0.66 -18.08 14.07
C CYS A 59 -1.69 -16.94 14.02
N GLY A 60 -2.97 -17.30 13.90
CA GLY A 60 -4.09 -16.35 13.86
C GLY A 60 -4.78 -16.12 15.21
N ARG A 61 -4.31 -16.72 16.31
CA ARG A 61 -4.98 -16.71 17.63
C ARG A 61 -5.22 -15.31 18.20
N TYR A 62 -4.37 -14.36 17.88
CA TYR A 62 -4.45 -12.99 18.38
C TYR A 62 -5.07 -12.00 17.40
N ILE A 63 -5.62 -12.50 16.29
CA ILE A 63 -6.33 -11.64 15.32
C ILE A 63 -7.76 -11.44 15.83
N HIS A 64 -8.17 -10.17 15.90
CA HIS A 64 -9.54 -9.85 16.25
C HIS A 64 -10.50 -10.31 15.14
N HIS A 65 -11.60 -10.88 15.52
CA HIS A 65 -12.68 -11.24 14.60
C HIS A 65 -13.41 -9.97 14.15
N VAL A 66 -13.51 -9.75 12.86
CA VAL A 66 -14.21 -8.58 12.29
C VAL A 66 -15.16 -9.08 11.20
N GLU A 67 -16.44 -8.79 11.36
CA GLU A 67 -17.47 -9.20 10.41
C GLU A 67 -17.69 -8.18 9.28
N ARG A 68 -17.45 -6.90 9.55
CA ARG A 68 -17.67 -5.82 8.59
C ARG A 68 -16.62 -4.73 8.72
N MET A 69 -16.12 -4.28 7.58
CA MET A 69 -15.24 -3.11 7.49
C MET A 69 -15.76 -2.17 6.42
N GLU A 70 -15.69 -0.87 6.69
CA GLU A 70 -15.95 0.16 5.70
C GLU A 70 -14.64 0.62 5.08
N GLN A 71 -14.65 0.81 3.77
CA GLN A 71 -13.49 1.32 3.06
C GLN A 71 -13.26 2.80 3.42
N SER A 72 -12.01 3.16 3.64
CA SER A 72 -11.64 4.56 3.89
C SER A 72 -11.95 5.44 2.67
N ALA A 73 -12.50 6.64 2.91
CA ALA A 73 -12.73 7.64 1.87
C ALA A 73 -11.43 8.11 1.16
N PHE A 74 -10.27 7.86 1.76
CA PHE A 74 -8.97 8.22 1.18
C PHE A 74 -8.41 7.15 0.23
N ILE A 75 -9.10 6.02 0.07
CA ILE A 75 -8.73 5.00 -0.92
C ILE A 75 -9.43 5.33 -2.24
N PRO A 76 -8.68 5.49 -3.35
CA PRO A 76 -9.28 5.76 -4.66
C PRO A 76 -10.18 4.59 -5.11
N ASP A 77 -11.39 4.90 -5.53
CA ASP A 77 -12.39 3.91 -5.97
C ASP A 77 -12.59 3.88 -7.50
N GLY A 78 -11.85 4.72 -8.23
CA GLY A 78 -11.97 4.86 -9.68
C GLY A 78 -13.08 5.81 -10.16
N HIS A 79 -13.91 6.33 -9.26
CA HIS A 79 -15.01 7.27 -9.56
C HIS A 79 -14.64 8.75 -9.37
N GLY A 80 -13.43 9.02 -8.95
CA GLY A 80 -12.94 10.37 -8.73
C GLY A 80 -11.58 10.39 -8.02
N ALA A 81 -11.03 11.57 -7.84
CA ALA A 81 -9.81 11.73 -7.05
C ALA A 81 -10.11 11.53 -5.57
N ALA A 82 -9.31 10.71 -4.89
CA ALA A 82 -9.38 10.58 -3.44
C ALA A 82 -9.06 11.94 -2.79
N PRO A 83 -9.73 12.28 -1.67
CA PRO A 83 -9.43 13.53 -0.97
C PRO A 83 -7.99 13.56 -0.49
N VAL A 84 -7.37 14.73 -0.60
CA VAL A 84 -6.01 14.95 -0.10
C VAL A 84 -6.08 15.27 1.39
N PRO A 85 -5.41 14.49 2.27
CA PRO A 85 -5.37 14.78 3.69
C PRO A 85 -4.85 16.20 3.98
N GLY A 86 -5.53 16.93 4.86
CA GLY A 86 -5.23 18.35 5.12
C GLY A 86 -3.79 18.61 5.58
N TRP A 87 -3.16 17.69 6.32
CA TRP A 87 -1.80 17.82 6.79
C TRP A 87 -0.77 17.90 5.63
N LYS A 88 -1.07 17.28 4.48
CA LYS A 88 -0.18 17.34 3.29
C LYS A 88 -0.09 18.74 2.68
N ARG A 89 -1.03 19.61 3.01
CA ARG A 89 -1.05 21.02 2.54
C ARG A 89 -0.32 21.98 3.47
N THR A 90 0.25 21.47 4.57
CA THR A 90 1.03 22.28 5.50
C THR A 90 2.46 22.48 5.00
N ASP A 91 3.09 23.59 5.38
CA ASP A 91 4.48 23.87 5.00
C ASP A 91 5.45 22.78 5.47
N ARG A 92 5.15 22.14 6.60
CA ARG A 92 5.98 21.04 7.16
C ARG A 92 5.98 19.78 6.27
N ALA A 93 4.92 19.57 5.50
CA ALA A 93 4.83 18.41 4.62
C ALA A 93 5.51 18.64 3.27
N ARG A 94 5.65 19.88 2.84
CA ARG A 94 6.09 20.27 1.50
C ARG A 94 7.44 19.65 1.10
N ASP A 95 8.39 19.63 2.03
CA ASP A 95 9.76 19.15 1.75
C ASP A 95 9.90 17.62 1.78
N VAL A 96 8.88 16.90 2.28
CA VAL A 96 8.94 15.44 2.43
C VAL A 96 7.98 14.69 1.49
N LEU A 97 7.12 15.40 0.78
CA LEU A 97 6.20 14.79 -0.18
C LEU A 97 6.93 14.45 -1.48
N PRO A 98 6.63 13.26 -2.08
CA PRO A 98 7.11 12.95 -3.43
C PRO A 98 6.63 13.98 -4.46
N ALA A 99 7.41 14.20 -5.50
CA ALA A 99 7.07 15.16 -6.55
C ALA A 99 5.73 14.85 -7.26
N ASN A 100 5.34 13.58 -7.31
CA ASN A 100 4.09 13.12 -7.90
C ASN A 100 2.93 12.99 -6.90
N ASP A 101 3.09 13.49 -5.67
CA ASP A 101 1.98 13.47 -4.69
C ASP A 101 0.87 14.43 -5.13
N PRO A 102 -0.41 14.03 -5.06
CA PRO A 102 -1.54 14.90 -5.43
C PRO A 102 -1.59 16.25 -4.70
N ALA A 103 -1.01 16.34 -3.52
CA ALA A 103 -0.93 17.60 -2.76
C ALA A 103 0.08 18.60 -3.35
N THR A 104 1.02 18.16 -4.17
CA THR A 104 2.04 19.02 -4.79
C THR A 104 1.59 19.61 -6.12
N THR A 105 0.54 19.06 -6.74
CA THR A 105 0.03 19.46 -8.06
C THR A 105 -1.09 20.50 -8.00
N THR A 106 -1.52 20.87 -6.83
CA THR A 106 -2.50 21.93 -6.55
C THR A 106 -1.82 23.06 -5.77
#